data_09ed712c38411c34439e0b80c7ac02a6
#
_entry.id   09ed712c38411c34439e0b80c7ac02a6
#
_cell.length_a   1.000
_cell.length_b   1.000
_cell.length_c   1.000
_cell.angle_alpha   90.00
_cell.angle_beta   90.00
_cell.angle_gamma   90.00
#
_symmetry.space_group_name_H-M   'P 1'
#
loop_
_entity.id
_entity.type
_entity.pdbx_description
1 polymer ?
#
loop_
_entity_poly.entity_id
_entity_poly.type
_entity_poly.pdbx_seq_one_letter_code
_entity_poly.pdbx_strand_id
1 'polypeptide(L)'
;PEQMLSHTFFERKTEDFYRFYRDKILSYAVSAKPNAAHKKLAELEERGILSAVVTQNIDGLHQAAGSKNVFELHGSVLRNYCTRCGRSFDIDYMIKSEGVPHCSCGGVIKPDVVLYEEALDDETVRGAVSAIASADTLIIAGTSMVVYPAAGLVNYFNGKHLVVINMSPTSTDSRADLLICGKVGEVLGGVEI
;
A
#
# COMPACT_ATOMS: atom_id res chain seq x y z
N PRO A 1 -7.09 -13.08 -9.94
CA PRO A 1 -6.29 -11.85 -9.84
C PRO A 1 -4.82 -12.13 -9.54
N GLU A 2 -4.51 -12.97 -8.53
CA GLU A 2 -3.14 -13.26 -8.08
C GLU A 2 -2.23 -13.72 -9.22
N GLN A 3 -2.67 -14.69 -10.02
CA GLN A 3 -1.90 -15.17 -11.16
C GLN A 3 -1.57 -14.05 -12.15
N MET A 4 -2.51 -13.14 -12.42
CA MET A 4 -2.33 -12.05 -13.39
C MET A 4 -1.42 -10.93 -12.86
N LEU A 5 -1.22 -10.87 -11.55
CA LEU A 5 -0.32 -9.93 -10.88
C LEU A 5 0.94 -10.63 -10.35
N SER A 6 1.34 -11.77 -10.91
CA SER A 6 2.59 -12.45 -10.56
C SER A 6 3.75 -12.02 -11.45
N HIS A 7 4.97 -12.12 -10.91
CA HIS A 7 6.20 -11.86 -11.65
C HIS A 7 6.31 -12.76 -12.90
N THR A 8 6.02 -14.05 -12.73
CA THR A 8 6.02 -15.01 -13.86
C THR A 8 5.04 -14.62 -14.97
N PHE A 9 3.87 -14.10 -14.60
CA PHE A 9 2.89 -13.66 -15.62
C PHE A 9 3.35 -12.37 -16.31
N PHE A 10 3.94 -11.43 -15.56
CA PHE A 10 4.53 -10.22 -16.12
C PHE A 10 5.60 -10.55 -17.16
N GLU A 11 6.49 -11.51 -16.90
CA GLU A 11 7.56 -11.88 -17.82
C GLU A 11 7.07 -12.65 -19.04
N ARG A 12 6.16 -13.61 -18.85
CA ARG A 12 5.75 -14.54 -19.91
C ARG A 12 4.57 -14.05 -20.75
N LYS A 13 3.74 -13.17 -20.20
CA LYS A 13 2.52 -12.64 -20.83
C LYS A 13 2.38 -11.14 -20.61
N THR A 14 3.43 -10.41 -20.92
CA THR A 14 3.57 -8.98 -20.66
C THR A 14 2.43 -8.15 -21.24
N GLU A 15 1.95 -8.47 -22.47
CA GLU A 15 0.80 -7.76 -23.08
C GLU A 15 -0.49 -7.97 -22.29
N ASP A 16 -0.78 -9.22 -21.88
CA ASP A 16 -1.96 -9.55 -21.08
C ASP A 16 -1.89 -8.92 -19.69
N PHE A 17 -0.68 -8.90 -19.09
CA PHE A 17 -0.43 -8.18 -17.82
C PHE A 17 -0.81 -6.71 -17.96
N TYR A 18 -0.32 -6.00 -18.99
CA TYR A 18 -0.61 -4.57 -19.16
C TYR A 18 -2.06 -4.29 -19.50
N ARG A 19 -2.74 -5.17 -20.23
CA ARG A 19 -4.18 -5.06 -20.46
C ARG A 19 -4.95 -5.10 -19.12
N PHE A 20 -4.63 -6.09 -18.29
CA PHE A 20 -5.24 -6.24 -16.98
C PHE A 20 -4.87 -5.09 -16.04
N TYR A 21 -3.58 -4.72 -15.98
CA TYR A 21 -3.07 -3.64 -15.13
C TYR A 21 -3.76 -2.31 -15.43
N ARG A 22 -3.91 -1.96 -16.70
CA ARG A 22 -4.60 -0.72 -17.12
C ARG A 22 -6.07 -0.73 -16.74
N ASP A 23 -6.76 -1.83 -17.02
CA ASP A 23 -8.20 -1.94 -16.79
C ASP A 23 -8.56 -1.98 -15.30
N LYS A 24 -7.81 -2.71 -14.48
CA LYS A 24 -8.16 -2.97 -13.08
C LYS A 24 -7.39 -2.16 -12.05
N ILE A 25 -6.16 -1.76 -12.35
CA ILE A 25 -5.29 -1.09 -11.37
C ILE A 25 -5.16 0.39 -11.71
N LEU A 26 -4.63 0.70 -12.89
CA LEU A 26 -4.30 2.07 -13.28
C LEU A 26 -5.55 2.96 -13.38
N SER A 27 -6.63 2.47 -13.99
CA SER A 27 -7.92 3.19 -14.10
C SER A 27 -8.50 3.55 -12.74
N TYR A 28 -8.40 2.63 -11.78
CA TYR A 28 -8.85 2.86 -10.40
C TYR A 28 -7.95 3.88 -9.69
N ALA A 29 -6.63 3.68 -9.75
CA ALA A 29 -5.66 4.54 -9.06
C ALA A 29 -5.76 6.01 -9.51
N VAL A 30 -6.00 6.25 -10.80
CA VAL A 30 -6.16 7.60 -11.37
C VAL A 30 -7.44 8.29 -10.89
N SER A 31 -8.50 7.53 -10.65
CA SER A 31 -9.82 8.07 -10.25
C SER A 31 -10.01 8.18 -8.74
N ALA A 32 -9.26 7.42 -7.95
CA ALA A 32 -9.39 7.36 -6.51
C ALA A 32 -8.98 8.69 -5.84
N LYS A 33 -9.66 9.00 -4.73
CA LYS A 33 -9.37 10.20 -3.91
C LYS A 33 -9.27 9.82 -2.44
N PRO A 34 -8.42 10.55 -1.66
CA PRO A 34 -8.35 10.35 -0.23
C PRO A 34 -9.72 10.49 0.45
N ASN A 35 -10.07 9.51 1.25
CA ASN A 35 -11.29 9.53 2.08
C ASN A 35 -11.02 10.18 3.46
N ALA A 36 -12.04 10.21 4.32
CA ALA A 36 -11.96 10.82 5.64
C ALA A 36 -10.89 10.17 6.53
N ALA A 37 -10.66 8.84 6.42
CA ALA A 37 -9.59 8.18 7.17
C ALA A 37 -8.20 8.66 6.75
N HIS A 38 -7.92 8.74 5.45
CA HIS A 38 -6.62 9.23 4.95
C HIS A 38 -6.34 10.65 5.47
N LYS A 39 -7.35 11.54 5.42
CA LYS A 39 -7.22 12.92 5.90
C LYS A 39 -6.99 12.99 7.40
N LYS A 40 -7.71 12.16 8.18
CA LYS A 40 -7.55 12.09 9.63
C LYS A 40 -6.15 11.59 10.02
N LEU A 41 -5.62 10.58 9.32
CA LEU A 41 -4.26 10.10 9.57
C LEU A 41 -3.21 11.17 9.27
N ALA A 42 -3.36 11.95 8.21
CA ALA A 42 -2.48 13.08 7.91
C ALA A 42 -2.57 14.18 9.00
N GLU A 43 -3.79 14.50 9.48
CA GLU A 43 -3.99 15.43 10.59
C GLU A 43 -3.31 14.95 11.89
N LEU A 44 -3.46 13.66 12.23
CA LEU A 44 -2.82 13.07 13.41
C LEU A 44 -1.29 13.11 13.31
N GLU A 45 -0.73 12.88 12.12
CA GLU A 45 0.71 12.97 11.88
C GLU A 45 1.20 14.42 12.02
N GLU A 46 0.49 15.39 11.45
CA GLU A 46 0.82 16.82 11.57
C GLU A 46 0.83 17.30 13.03
N ARG A 47 -0.06 16.75 13.85
CA ARG A 47 -0.14 17.03 15.29
C ARG A 47 0.87 16.24 16.13
N GLY A 48 1.70 15.40 15.52
CA GLY A 48 2.70 14.58 16.20
C GLY A 48 2.13 13.42 17.03
N ILE A 49 0.87 13.04 16.80
CA ILE A 49 0.19 11.92 17.47
C ILE A 49 0.45 10.61 16.73
N LEU A 50 0.39 10.63 15.38
CA LEU A 50 0.71 9.50 14.54
C LEU A 50 2.17 9.57 14.09
N SER A 51 2.93 8.50 14.32
CA SER A 51 4.34 8.42 13.95
C SER A 51 4.56 7.92 12.53
N ALA A 52 3.72 7.03 12.04
CA ALA A 52 3.83 6.47 10.69
C ALA A 52 2.54 5.80 10.22
N VAL A 53 2.41 5.67 8.91
CA VAL A 53 1.46 4.79 8.24
C VAL A 53 2.22 3.64 7.59
N VAL A 54 1.80 2.40 7.86
CA VAL A 54 2.28 1.21 7.16
C VAL A 54 1.14 0.69 6.30
N THR A 55 1.31 0.71 4.99
CA THR A 55 0.22 0.38 4.07
C THR A 55 0.59 -0.74 3.09
N GLN A 56 -0.38 -1.58 2.77
CA GLN A 56 -0.31 -2.55 1.68
C GLN A 56 -0.88 -1.97 0.37
N ASN A 57 -1.53 -0.81 0.43
CA ASN A 57 -2.08 -0.14 -0.73
C ASN A 57 -0.99 0.49 -1.58
N ILE A 58 -1.22 0.51 -2.89
CA ILE A 58 -0.27 1.00 -3.91
C ILE A 58 -0.74 2.30 -4.58
N ASP A 59 -1.83 2.89 -4.09
CA ASP A 59 -2.56 3.99 -4.73
C ASP A 59 -2.01 5.39 -4.41
N GLY A 60 -1.11 5.52 -3.42
CA GLY A 60 -0.53 6.81 -2.99
C GLY A 60 -1.51 7.75 -2.29
N LEU A 61 -2.68 7.26 -1.86
CA LEU A 61 -3.73 8.11 -1.27
C LEU A 61 -3.35 8.69 0.11
N HIS A 62 -2.49 8.03 0.87
CA HIS A 62 -1.97 8.58 2.13
C HIS A 62 -1.14 9.84 1.88
N GLN A 63 -0.21 9.79 0.93
CA GLN A 63 0.60 10.95 0.54
C GLN A 63 -0.26 12.06 -0.08
N ALA A 64 -1.23 11.68 -0.92
CA ALA A 64 -2.18 12.63 -1.50
C ALA A 64 -3.07 13.33 -0.43
N ALA A 65 -3.29 12.69 0.72
CA ALA A 65 -3.97 13.29 1.86
C ALA A 65 -3.08 14.20 2.71
N GLY A 66 -1.75 14.12 2.55
CA GLY A 66 -0.78 14.91 3.29
C GLY A 66 0.13 14.15 4.25
N SER A 67 -0.04 12.82 4.40
CA SER A 67 0.86 11.99 5.21
C SER A 67 2.28 11.98 4.61
N LYS A 68 3.30 12.08 5.46
CA LYS A 68 4.71 12.19 5.07
C LYS A 68 5.49 10.91 5.36
N ASN A 69 5.23 10.29 6.51
CA ASN A 69 5.93 9.07 6.93
C ASN A 69 5.08 7.84 6.61
N VAL A 70 5.17 7.37 5.35
CA VAL A 70 4.36 6.28 4.83
C VAL A 70 5.26 5.16 4.32
N PHE A 71 5.15 3.97 4.89
CA PHE A 71 5.83 2.76 4.44
C PHE A 71 4.91 1.98 3.50
N GLU A 72 5.15 2.09 2.20
CA GLU A 72 4.40 1.41 1.14
C GLU A 72 4.97 0.02 0.91
N LEU A 73 4.52 -0.98 1.67
CA LEU A 73 5.07 -2.35 1.65
C LEU A 73 5.02 -3.02 0.27
N HIS A 74 4.03 -2.66 -0.53
CA HIS A 74 3.86 -3.22 -1.88
C HIS A 74 4.20 -2.20 -2.99
N GLY A 75 4.94 -1.14 -2.66
CA GLY A 75 5.33 -0.12 -3.63
C GLY A 75 4.19 0.82 -4.02
N SER A 76 4.29 1.42 -5.22
CA SER A 76 3.30 2.40 -5.68
C SER A 76 3.15 2.42 -7.20
N VAL A 77 1.91 2.57 -7.68
CA VAL A 77 1.60 2.77 -9.10
C VAL A 77 2.09 4.13 -9.62
N LEU A 78 2.38 5.08 -8.71
CA LEU A 78 2.86 6.41 -9.07
C LEU A 78 4.31 6.40 -9.56
N ARG A 79 5.09 5.38 -9.19
CA ARG A 79 6.48 5.16 -9.59
C ARG A 79 6.57 4.00 -10.56
N ASN A 80 7.40 4.15 -11.57
CA ASN A 80 7.63 3.11 -12.57
C ASN A 80 9.11 3.17 -12.98
N TYR A 81 9.67 2.07 -13.42
CA TYR A 81 11.08 2.01 -13.82
C TYR A 81 11.31 1.08 -15.00
N CYS A 82 12.33 1.39 -15.78
CA CYS A 82 12.77 0.52 -16.87
C CYS A 82 13.49 -0.70 -16.30
N THR A 83 13.04 -1.89 -16.65
CA THR A 83 13.66 -3.17 -16.20
C THR A 83 15.07 -3.37 -16.72
N ARG A 84 15.48 -2.63 -17.76
CA ARG A 84 16.82 -2.76 -18.38
C ARG A 84 17.83 -1.74 -17.89
N CYS A 85 17.44 -0.47 -17.76
CA CYS A 85 18.39 0.62 -17.46
C CYS A 85 18.07 1.36 -16.14
N GLY A 86 17.03 0.98 -15.42
CA GLY A 86 16.62 1.58 -14.14
C GLY A 86 16.05 3.01 -14.22
N ARG A 87 15.90 3.59 -15.43
CA ARG A 87 15.32 4.94 -15.58
C ARG A 87 13.93 4.98 -14.98
N SER A 88 13.66 5.99 -14.16
CA SER A 88 12.36 6.22 -13.54
C SER A 88 11.37 6.90 -14.50
N PHE A 89 10.09 6.58 -14.34
CA PHE A 89 8.96 7.14 -15.07
C PHE A 89 7.82 7.39 -14.08
N ASP A 90 7.07 8.45 -14.33
CA ASP A 90 5.88 8.78 -13.55
C ASP A 90 4.63 8.02 -14.05
N ILE A 91 3.53 8.16 -13.32
CA ILE A 91 2.24 7.57 -13.69
C ILE A 91 1.70 8.16 -15.01
N ASP A 92 1.99 9.43 -15.31
CA ASP A 92 1.55 10.09 -16.53
C ASP A 92 2.10 9.43 -17.77
N TYR A 93 3.35 8.98 -17.72
CA TYR A 93 3.93 8.19 -18.81
C TYR A 93 3.15 6.88 -19.03
N MET A 94 2.77 6.20 -17.96
CA MET A 94 1.99 4.95 -18.03
C MET A 94 0.60 5.17 -18.60
N ILE A 95 -0.05 6.27 -18.23
CA ILE A 95 -1.38 6.64 -18.72
C ILE A 95 -1.34 6.95 -20.23
N LYS A 96 -0.33 7.69 -20.69
CA LYS A 96 -0.19 8.11 -22.09
C LYS A 96 0.32 7.01 -23.02
N SER A 97 0.98 5.97 -22.46
CA SER A 97 1.51 4.87 -23.26
C SER A 97 0.40 3.87 -23.64
N GLU A 98 0.55 3.22 -24.78
CA GLU A 98 -0.34 2.15 -25.26
C GLU A 98 0.37 0.79 -25.22
N GLY A 99 -0.42 -0.29 -25.05
CA GLY A 99 0.12 -1.65 -24.99
C GLY A 99 1.17 -1.82 -23.88
N VAL A 100 2.31 -2.45 -24.22
CA VAL A 100 3.45 -2.60 -23.31
C VAL A 100 4.32 -1.34 -23.35
N PRO A 101 4.48 -0.63 -22.23
CA PRO A 101 5.28 0.59 -22.20
C PRO A 101 6.78 0.26 -22.30
N HIS A 102 7.51 0.97 -23.18
CA HIS A 102 8.94 0.77 -23.40
C HIS A 102 9.74 2.04 -23.15
N CYS A 103 10.91 1.86 -22.57
CA CYS A 103 11.92 2.89 -22.44
C CYS A 103 12.65 3.12 -23.77
N SER A 104 13.24 4.28 -23.99
CA SER A 104 14.10 4.58 -25.16
C SER A 104 15.28 3.62 -25.32
N CYS A 105 15.69 2.88 -24.27
CA CYS A 105 16.72 1.84 -24.35
C CYS A 105 16.17 0.48 -24.85
N GLY A 106 14.85 0.39 -25.13
CA GLY A 106 14.16 -0.84 -25.54
C GLY A 106 13.72 -1.75 -24.39
N GLY A 107 14.01 -1.39 -23.13
CA GLY A 107 13.54 -2.16 -21.96
C GLY A 107 12.06 -1.90 -21.68
N VAL A 108 11.36 -2.89 -21.12
CA VAL A 108 9.99 -2.75 -20.64
C VAL A 108 9.98 -1.88 -19.39
N ILE A 109 9.00 -1.00 -19.25
CA ILE A 109 8.81 -0.19 -18.04
C ILE A 109 7.87 -0.96 -17.12
N LYS A 110 8.34 -1.32 -15.92
CA LYS A 110 7.55 -2.02 -14.90
C LYS A 110 7.06 -1.01 -13.86
N PRO A 111 5.78 -1.11 -13.40
CA PRO A 111 5.36 -0.36 -12.21
C PRO A 111 6.16 -0.80 -11.00
N ASP A 112 6.51 0.15 -10.13
CA ASP A 112 7.18 -0.09 -8.85
C ASP A 112 6.19 -0.65 -7.83
N VAL A 113 5.56 -1.76 -8.20
CA VAL A 113 4.61 -2.52 -7.42
C VAL A 113 5.18 -3.91 -7.21
N VAL A 114 5.16 -4.39 -5.97
CA VAL A 114 5.55 -5.75 -5.62
C VAL A 114 4.51 -6.72 -6.14
N LEU A 115 4.88 -7.52 -7.13
CA LEU A 115 4.04 -8.57 -7.68
C LEU A 115 4.09 -9.81 -6.80
N TYR A 116 3.10 -10.68 -6.91
CA TYR A 116 3.22 -12.02 -6.33
C TYR A 116 4.50 -12.68 -6.84
N GLU A 117 5.16 -13.47 -6.01
CA GLU A 117 6.49 -14.09 -6.24
C GLU A 117 7.68 -13.12 -6.06
N GLU A 118 7.46 -11.82 -5.88
CA GLU A 118 8.52 -10.85 -5.57
C GLU A 118 8.67 -10.65 -4.06
N ALA A 119 9.88 -10.32 -3.63
CA ALA A 119 10.15 -9.95 -2.25
C ALA A 119 9.75 -8.48 -2.00
N LEU A 120 9.37 -8.18 -0.76
CA LEU A 120 9.22 -6.79 -0.30
C LEU A 120 10.60 -6.11 -0.23
N ASP A 121 10.61 -4.78 -0.35
CA ASP A 121 11.83 -3.99 -0.16
C ASP A 121 12.31 -4.04 1.30
N ASP A 122 13.54 -4.47 1.52
CA ASP A 122 14.11 -4.67 2.85
C ASP A 122 14.20 -3.37 3.67
N GLU A 123 14.43 -2.23 3.04
CA GLU A 123 14.52 -0.94 3.73
C GLU A 123 13.13 -0.50 4.21
N THR A 124 12.13 -0.60 3.35
CA THR A 124 10.73 -0.33 3.69
C THR A 124 10.24 -1.24 4.81
N VAL A 125 10.54 -2.54 4.75
CA VAL A 125 10.17 -3.49 5.81
C VAL A 125 10.85 -3.15 7.13
N ARG A 126 12.15 -2.85 7.13
CA ARG A 126 12.87 -2.45 8.36
C ARG A 126 12.30 -1.19 8.97
N GLY A 127 12.00 -0.18 8.16
CA GLY A 127 11.35 1.06 8.62
C GLY A 127 9.97 0.80 9.22
N ALA A 128 9.15 0.01 8.56
CA ALA A 128 7.83 -0.37 9.04
C ALA A 128 7.89 -1.14 10.36
N VAL A 129 8.79 -2.14 10.47
CA VAL A 129 9.01 -2.92 11.71
C VAL A 129 9.45 -2.01 12.84
N SER A 130 10.39 -1.09 12.58
CA SER A 130 10.86 -0.13 13.59
C SER A 130 9.72 0.77 14.09
N ALA A 131 8.90 1.29 13.19
CA ALA A 131 7.75 2.13 13.54
C ALA A 131 6.72 1.35 14.37
N ILE A 132 6.38 0.11 13.97
CA ILE A 132 5.45 -0.75 14.70
C ILE A 132 5.99 -1.10 16.09
N ALA A 133 7.27 -1.49 16.20
CA ALA A 133 7.87 -1.90 17.47
C ALA A 133 8.00 -0.78 18.47
N SER A 134 8.13 0.48 18.01
CA SER A 134 8.27 1.67 18.88
C SER A 134 6.93 2.34 19.23
N ALA A 135 5.83 1.91 18.64
CA ALA A 135 4.53 2.51 18.88
C ALA A 135 3.93 2.09 20.24
N ASP A 136 3.30 3.00 20.97
CA ASP A 136 2.48 2.69 22.14
C ASP A 136 1.14 2.07 21.77
N THR A 137 0.60 2.52 20.65
CA THR A 137 -0.70 2.10 20.09
C THR A 137 -0.53 1.72 18.63
N LEU A 138 -1.02 0.55 18.25
CA LEU A 138 -1.12 0.11 16.86
C LEU A 138 -2.59 0.04 16.46
N ILE A 139 -2.93 0.72 15.37
CA ILE A 139 -4.25 0.64 14.76
C ILE A 139 -4.15 -0.19 13.47
N ILE A 140 -4.85 -1.30 13.40
CA ILE A 140 -5.02 -2.12 12.20
C ILE A 140 -6.37 -1.78 11.60
N ALA A 141 -6.38 -1.33 10.34
CA ALA A 141 -7.59 -0.82 9.73
C ALA A 141 -7.76 -1.28 8.27
N GLY A 142 -8.96 -1.74 7.90
CA GLY A 142 -9.36 -2.02 6.52
C GLY A 142 -8.56 -3.11 5.81
N THR A 143 -8.08 -4.12 6.54
CA THR A 143 -7.28 -5.22 5.98
C THR A 143 -7.84 -6.58 6.38
N SER A 144 -7.73 -7.56 5.47
CA SER A 144 -8.06 -8.95 5.77
C SER A 144 -7.01 -9.69 6.61
N MET A 145 -5.81 -9.13 6.73
CA MET A 145 -4.65 -9.74 7.42
C MET A 145 -4.26 -11.12 6.90
N VAL A 146 -4.43 -11.37 5.59
CA VAL A 146 -4.13 -12.67 4.96
C VAL A 146 -2.94 -12.63 4.00
N VAL A 147 -2.49 -11.43 3.58
CA VAL A 147 -1.38 -11.28 2.63
C VAL A 147 -0.05 -11.21 3.38
N TYR A 148 0.73 -12.27 3.27
CA TYR A 148 2.06 -12.36 3.87
C TYR A 148 3.15 -11.95 2.86
N PRO A 149 4.30 -11.40 3.33
CA PRO A 149 4.72 -11.25 4.72
C PRO A 149 4.15 -10.03 5.46
N ALA A 150 3.46 -9.12 4.79
CA ALA A 150 2.96 -7.87 5.36
C ALA A 150 2.06 -8.08 6.60
N ALA A 151 1.14 -9.05 6.54
CA ALA A 151 0.27 -9.38 7.68
C ALA A 151 1.05 -9.84 8.93
N GLY A 152 2.25 -10.39 8.76
CA GLY A 152 3.11 -10.82 9.86
C GLY A 152 3.77 -9.67 10.64
N LEU A 153 3.79 -8.46 10.10
CA LEU A 153 4.45 -7.31 10.74
C LEU A 153 3.80 -6.91 12.07
N VAL A 154 2.51 -7.20 12.26
CA VAL A 154 1.83 -6.98 13.55
C VAL A 154 2.49 -7.71 14.73
N ASN A 155 3.23 -8.79 14.47
CA ASN A 155 3.90 -9.56 15.53
C ASN A 155 5.11 -8.83 16.15
N TYR A 156 5.59 -7.77 15.52
CA TYR A 156 6.64 -6.90 16.08
C TYR A 156 6.09 -5.84 17.03
N PHE A 157 4.76 -5.69 17.13
CA PHE A 157 4.14 -4.75 18.06
C PHE A 157 4.28 -5.22 19.50
N ASN A 158 4.84 -4.37 20.35
CA ASN A 158 5.05 -4.59 21.78
C ASN A 158 4.46 -3.46 22.65
N GLY A 159 3.64 -2.59 22.03
CA GLY A 159 3.01 -1.47 22.75
C GLY A 159 1.84 -1.90 23.62
N LYS A 160 1.11 -0.91 24.13
CA LYS A 160 0.06 -1.12 25.14
C LYS A 160 -1.32 -1.39 24.55
N HIS A 161 -1.62 -0.79 23.39
CA HIS A 161 -2.97 -0.79 22.86
C HIS A 161 -2.99 -1.25 21.40
N LEU A 162 -3.67 -2.36 21.16
CA LEU A 162 -3.95 -2.87 19.83
C LEU A 162 -5.41 -2.60 19.47
N VAL A 163 -5.64 -1.77 18.46
CA VAL A 163 -6.97 -1.43 17.96
C VAL A 163 -7.18 -2.05 16.60
N VAL A 164 -8.31 -2.70 16.38
CA VAL A 164 -8.69 -3.24 15.06
C VAL A 164 -9.98 -2.56 14.60
N ILE A 165 -9.95 -1.95 13.41
CA ILE A 165 -11.09 -1.31 12.77
C ILE A 165 -11.32 -1.99 11.43
N ASN A 166 -12.33 -2.84 11.34
CA ASN A 166 -12.60 -3.58 10.11
C ASN A 166 -14.10 -3.94 10.01
N MET A 167 -14.57 -4.16 8.77
CA MET A 167 -15.95 -4.60 8.56
C MET A 167 -16.14 -6.11 8.72
N SER A 168 -15.08 -6.87 8.52
CA SER A 168 -15.06 -8.33 8.60
C SER A 168 -14.06 -8.80 9.65
N PRO A 169 -14.29 -9.96 10.29
CA PRO A 169 -13.35 -10.54 11.23
C PRO A 169 -11.96 -10.78 10.62
N THR A 170 -10.94 -10.65 11.45
CA THR A 170 -9.55 -10.94 11.09
C THR A 170 -8.92 -11.91 12.08
N SER A 171 -7.79 -12.51 11.72
CA SER A 171 -7.01 -13.37 12.62
C SER A 171 -6.43 -12.63 13.84
N THR A 172 -6.41 -11.30 13.80
CA THR A 172 -5.85 -10.44 14.85
C THR A 172 -6.88 -10.00 15.89
N ASP A 173 -8.17 -10.19 15.62
CA ASP A 173 -9.28 -9.70 16.47
C ASP A 173 -9.18 -10.19 17.92
N SER A 174 -8.77 -11.45 18.13
CA SER A 174 -8.63 -12.03 19.47
C SER A 174 -7.50 -11.42 20.32
N ARG A 175 -6.61 -10.65 19.68
CA ARG A 175 -5.50 -9.94 20.34
C ARG A 175 -5.80 -8.46 20.57
N ALA A 176 -6.87 -7.95 19.99
CA ALA A 176 -7.21 -6.54 20.06
C ALA A 176 -7.73 -6.16 21.46
N ASP A 177 -7.23 -5.05 22.01
CA ASP A 177 -7.78 -4.40 23.19
C ASP A 177 -9.08 -3.67 22.87
N LEU A 178 -9.21 -3.19 21.62
CA LEU A 178 -10.41 -2.55 21.11
C LEU A 178 -10.69 -3.04 19.69
N LEU A 179 -11.87 -3.61 19.49
CA LEU A 179 -12.36 -4.06 18.19
C LEU A 179 -13.57 -3.20 17.77
N ILE A 180 -13.46 -2.55 16.62
CA ILE A 180 -14.53 -1.72 16.06
C ILE A 180 -14.97 -2.30 14.72
N CYS A 181 -16.20 -2.83 14.69
CA CYS A 181 -16.81 -3.27 13.44
C CYS A 181 -17.42 -2.07 12.71
N GLY A 182 -16.75 -1.59 11.65
CA GLY A 182 -17.22 -0.41 10.91
C GLY A 182 -16.34 -0.06 9.72
N LYS A 183 -16.82 0.88 8.92
CA LYS A 183 -16.04 1.41 7.79
C LYS A 183 -14.95 2.34 8.33
N VAL A 184 -13.72 2.07 7.95
CA VAL A 184 -12.54 2.82 8.42
C VAL A 184 -12.68 4.33 8.22
N GLY A 185 -13.23 4.76 7.06
CA GLY A 185 -13.46 6.17 6.76
C GLY A 185 -14.44 6.86 7.70
N GLU A 186 -15.48 6.15 8.13
CA GLU A 186 -16.46 6.68 9.08
C GLU A 186 -15.91 6.71 10.50
N VAL A 187 -15.24 5.61 10.92
CA VAL A 187 -14.70 5.49 12.28
C VAL A 187 -13.57 6.50 12.52
N LEU A 188 -12.53 6.48 11.68
CA LEU A 188 -11.39 7.39 11.86
C LEU A 188 -11.76 8.84 11.54
N GLY A 189 -12.62 9.08 10.54
CA GLY A 189 -13.08 10.42 10.20
C GLY A 189 -13.89 11.10 11.31
N GLY A 190 -14.55 10.33 12.19
CA GLY A 190 -15.30 10.81 13.34
C GLY A 190 -14.48 10.96 14.63
N VAL A 191 -13.19 10.67 14.62
CA VAL A 191 -12.34 10.86 15.82
C VAL A 191 -12.15 12.34 16.08
N GLU A 192 -12.54 12.80 17.26
CA GLU A 192 -12.25 14.14 17.78
C GLU A 192 -10.93 14.12 18.55
N ILE A 193 -10.11 15.17 18.37
CA ILE A 193 -8.76 15.26 18.93
C ILE A 193 -8.59 16.63 19.62
#